data_768bcb840f6491a7d75297b909678ccf
#
_entry.id   768bcb840f6491a7d75297b909678ccf
#
_cell.length_a   1.000
_cell.length_b   1.000
_cell.length_c   1.000
_cell.angle_alpha   90.00
_cell.angle_beta   90.00
_cell.angle_gamma   90.00
#
_symmetry.space_group_name_H-M   'P 1'
#
loop_
_entity.id
_entity.type
_entity.pdbx_description
1 polymer ?
#
loop_
_entity_poly.entity_id
_entity_poly.type
_entity_poly.pdbx_seq_one_letter_code
_entity_poly.pdbx_strand_id
1 'polypeptide(L)'
;MKITRKMRKYLSPHLFYILFGTSLFMGLVVGSIAYAQAVPIPSFNVQIGQSAEPDRVASTLQVIALLTVLTMAPAILIMTTSFTRIIIVLSFIRNALGTNQSPPNQVLLGFAMFLTFFIMAPTWSKVYDDALQPYFDNKISQEAAIERATSPVKSWMVKFTREKDLGLFLRIAKLKKPRNISDVPVWVVIPAFVISELKTAFQMGFIIYIPFLVIDMVVSSVLMSMGMMMLPPIMISLPFKIMLFVLVDGWYLITASLVRSFTQ
;
A
#
# COMPACT_ATOMS: atom_id res chain seq x y z
N MET A 1 46.24 12.93 -31.94
CA MET A 1 45.22 14.02 -31.87
C MET A 1 44.74 14.46 -33.25
N LYS A 2 44.70 13.57 -34.27
CA LYS A 2 44.21 13.85 -35.64
C LYS A 2 43.00 13.01 -36.09
N ILE A 3 42.55 12.03 -35.29
CA ILE A 3 41.45 11.11 -35.66
C ILE A 3 40.07 11.69 -35.30
N THR A 4 39.98 12.56 -34.30
CA THR A 4 38.70 13.10 -33.79
C THR A 4 38.05 14.14 -34.71
N ARG A 5 38.83 14.80 -35.62
CA ARG A 5 38.31 15.85 -36.53
C ARG A 5 37.60 15.30 -37.78
N LYS A 6 37.90 14.07 -38.20
CA LYS A 6 37.33 13.43 -39.40
C LYS A 6 35.98 12.73 -39.15
N MET A 7 35.74 12.29 -37.93
CA MET A 7 34.45 11.64 -37.54
C MET A 7 33.30 12.64 -37.36
N ARG A 8 33.59 13.90 -37.08
CA ARG A 8 32.56 14.94 -36.82
C ARG A 8 31.74 15.33 -38.07
N LYS A 9 32.19 14.93 -39.28
CA LYS A 9 31.57 15.33 -40.55
C LYS A 9 30.49 14.38 -41.05
N TYR A 10 30.33 13.18 -40.42
CA TYR A 10 29.40 12.12 -40.85
C TYR A 10 28.36 11.70 -39.82
N LEU A 11 28.45 12.20 -38.59
CA LEU A 11 27.42 11.94 -37.59
C LEU A 11 26.50 13.16 -37.48
N SER A 12 25.20 12.92 -37.66
CA SER A 12 24.20 13.95 -37.33
C SER A 12 24.33 14.32 -35.84
N PRO A 13 24.14 15.60 -35.46
CA PRO A 13 24.32 16.04 -34.07
C PRO A 13 23.48 15.21 -33.08
N HIS A 14 22.33 14.69 -33.50
CA HIS A 14 21.50 13.84 -32.70
C HIS A 14 22.14 12.48 -32.35
N LEU A 15 22.90 11.89 -33.30
CA LEU A 15 23.58 10.61 -33.07
C LEU A 15 24.74 10.76 -32.08
N PHE A 16 25.42 11.91 -32.11
CA PHE A 16 26.48 12.24 -31.17
C PHE A 16 25.97 12.39 -29.75
N TYR A 17 24.80 13.07 -29.54
CA TYR A 17 24.21 13.22 -28.23
C TYR A 17 23.65 11.89 -27.69
N ILE A 18 23.13 11.03 -28.55
CA ILE A 18 22.65 9.68 -28.15
C ILE A 18 23.83 8.82 -27.71
N LEU A 19 24.92 8.77 -28.48
CA LEU A 19 26.10 7.98 -28.14
C LEU A 19 26.82 8.52 -26.88
N PHE A 20 26.86 9.83 -26.70
CA PHE A 20 27.44 10.44 -25.52
C PHE A 20 26.57 10.23 -24.29
N GLY A 21 25.24 10.35 -24.42
CA GLY A 21 24.28 10.08 -23.36
C GLY A 21 24.28 8.63 -22.92
N THR A 22 24.34 7.67 -23.86
CA THR A 22 24.42 6.24 -23.54
C THR A 22 25.75 5.86 -22.90
N SER A 23 26.87 6.45 -23.34
CA SER A 23 28.17 6.23 -22.72
C SER A 23 28.24 6.80 -21.29
N LEU A 24 27.66 7.99 -21.05
CA LEU A 24 27.59 8.60 -19.73
C LEU A 24 26.69 7.80 -18.80
N PHE A 25 25.53 7.34 -19.29
CA PHE A 25 24.61 6.50 -18.53
C PHE A 25 25.24 5.14 -18.18
N MET A 26 25.93 4.51 -19.14
CA MET A 26 26.65 3.25 -18.92
C MET A 26 27.79 3.43 -17.90
N GLY A 27 28.50 4.56 -17.94
CA GLY A 27 29.56 4.92 -16.99
C GLY A 27 29.02 5.13 -15.56
N LEU A 28 27.83 5.74 -15.42
CA LEU A 28 27.14 5.91 -14.13
C LEU A 28 26.64 4.59 -13.56
N VAL A 29 26.11 3.70 -14.41
CA VAL A 29 25.62 2.37 -13.98
C VAL A 29 26.79 1.47 -13.58
N VAL A 30 27.89 1.47 -14.32
CA VAL A 30 29.07 0.67 -13.99
C VAL A 30 29.82 1.23 -12.77
N GLY A 31 29.85 2.56 -12.61
CA GLY A 31 30.42 3.23 -11.44
C GLY A 31 29.68 2.91 -10.15
N SER A 32 28.35 2.79 -10.17
CA SER A 32 27.55 2.44 -8.99
C SER A 32 27.71 0.97 -8.56
N ILE A 33 28.08 0.07 -9.47
CA ILE A 33 28.36 -1.34 -9.13
C ILE A 33 29.70 -1.49 -8.41
N ALA A 34 30.67 -0.60 -8.66
CA ALA A 34 32.00 -0.66 -8.05
C ALA A 34 32.04 -0.21 -6.58
N TYR A 35 31.01 0.48 -6.09
CA TYR A 35 30.87 0.91 -4.69
C TYR A 35 29.88 0.07 -3.87
N ALA A 36 29.36 -1.02 -4.41
CA ALA A 36 28.64 -2.00 -3.63
C ALA A 36 29.61 -2.68 -2.65
N GLN A 37 29.84 -2.03 -1.51
CA GLN A 37 30.42 -2.73 -0.36
C GLN A 37 29.53 -3.95 -0.10
N ALA A 38 30.15 -5.12 -0.13
CA ALA A 38 29.45 -6.37 0.17
C ALA A 38 28.84 -6.23 1.57
N VAL A 39 27.56 -5.90 1.63
CA VAL A 39 26.79 -6.05 2.86
C VAL A 39 26.95 -7.51 3.23
N PRO A 40 27.48 -7.85 4.44
CA PRO A 40 27.58 -9.24 4.86
C PRO A 40 26.17 -9.81 4.92
N ILE A 41 25.77 -10.46 3.82
CA ILE A 41 24.55 -11.25 3.80
C ILE A 41 24.85 -12.43 4.71
N PRO A 42 24.10 -12.64 5.80
CA PRO A 42 24.28 -13.82 6.63
C PRO A 42 24.13 -15.05 5.72
N SER A 43 25.26 -15.75 5.53
CA SER A 43 25.28 -16.98 4.73
C SER A 43 24.55 -18.07 5.52
N PHE A 44 23.30 -18.32 5.14
CA PHE A 44 22.56 -19.47 5.66
C PHE A 44 23.06 -20.74 4.94
N ASN A 45 24.02 -21.42 5.56
CA ASN A 45 24.40 -22.77 5.13
C ASN A 45 23.30 -23.75 5.53
N VAL A 46 22.31 -23.92 4.69
CA VAL A 46 21.29 -24.98 4.85
C VAL A 46 21.91 -26.29 4.36
N GLN A 47 22.65 -26.97 5.21
CA GLN A 47 23.07 -28.34 4.96
C GLN A 47 21.90 -29.28 5.30
N ILE A 48 21.17 -29.71 4.29
CA ILE A 48 20.15 -30.76 4.42
C ILE A 48 20.91 -32.11 4.46
N GLY A 49 21.39 -32.47 5.62
CA GLY A 49 22.05 -33.75 5.88
C GLY A 49 21.24 -34.56 6.90
N GLN A 50 21.18 -35.87 6.72
CA GLN A 50 20.53 -36.84 7.62
C GLN A 50 21.28 -36.95 8.96
N SER A 51 21.22 -35.93 9.81
CA SER A 51 21.71 -36.04 11.18
C SER A 51 20.62 -35.53 12.11
N ALA A 52 20.12 -36.44 12.93
CA ALA A 52 19.09 -36.20 13.94
C ALA A 52 19.64 -35.46 15.18
N GLU A 53 20.51 -34.45 14.99
CA GLU A 53 20.96 -33.59 16.08
C GLU A 53 19.87 -32.53 16.37
N PRO A 54 19.38 -32.41 17.61
CA PRO A 54 18.32 -31.47 18.00
C PRO A 54 18.61 -30.03 17.57
N ASP A 55 19.87 -29.59 17.61
CA ASP A 55 20.28 -28.21 17.25
C ASP A 55 20.12 -27.90 15.77
N ARG A 56 20.28 -28.89 14.89
CA ARG A 56 20.07 -28.73 13.45
C ARG A 56 18.60 -28.66 13.09
N VAL A 57 17.77 -29.45 13.76
CA VAL A 57 16.31 -29.38 13.61
C VAL A 57 15.80 -28.01 14.05
N ALA A 58 16.29 -27.50 15.19
CA ALA A 58 15.95 -26.18 15.67
C ALA A 58 16.32 -25.06 14.67
N SER A 59 17.53 -25.10 14.09
CA SER A 59 17.97 -24.15 13.08
C SER A 59 17.10 -24.20 11.81
N THR A 60 16.76 -25.42 11.35
CA THR A 60 15.89 -25.58 10.17
C THR A 60 14.49 -25.03 10.44
N LEU A 61 13.91 -25.31 11.60
CA LEU A 61 12.63 -24.75 12.02
C LEU A 61 12.67 -23.23 12.11
N GLN A 62 13.76 -22.66 12.62
CA GLN A 62 13.95 -21.20 12.68
C GLN A 62 13.98 -20.56 11.29
N VAL A 63 14.67 -21.17 10.31
CA VAL A 63 14.70 -20.71 8.93
C VAL A 63 13.31 -20.79 8.30
N ILE A 64 12.60 -21.92 8.48
CA ILE A 64 11.23 -22.08 7.98
C ILE A 64 10.30 -21.02 8.60
N ALA A 65 10.39 -20.80 9.90
CA ALA A 65 9.61 -19.78 10.59
C ALA A 65 9.93 -18.38 10.05
N LEU A 66 11.21 -18.04 9.85
CA LEU A 66 11.63 -16.78 9.27
C LEU A 66 11.07 -16.58 7.85
N LEU A 67 11.18 -17.60 7.00
CA LEU A 67 10.63 -17.54 5.64
C LEU A 67 9.10 -17.38 5.66
N THR A 68 8.42 -18.07 6.57
CA THR A 68 6.96 -17.93 6.75
C THR A 68 6.59 -16.50 7.14
N VAL A 69 7.29 -15.90 8.11
CA VAL A 69 7.07 -14.50 8.52
C VAL A 69 7.36 -13.56 7.35
N LEU A 70 8.45 -13.78 6.62
CA LEU A 70 8.84 -12.94 5.49
C LEU A 70 7.80 -12.99 4.34
N THR A 71 7.22 -14.15 4.07
CA THR A 71 6.15 -14.29 3.06
C THR A 71 4.83 -13.64 3.50
N MET A 72 4.58 -13.55 4.81
CA MET A 72 3.39 -12.86 5.35
C MET A 72 3.59 -11.34 5.50
N ALA A 73 4.82 -10.84 5.45
CA ALA A 73 5.13 -9.43 5.66
C ALA A 73 4.32 -8.47 4.77
N PRO A 74 4.15 -8.70 3.45
CA PRO A 74 3.32 -7.84 2.61
C PRO A 74 1.86 -7.78 3.06
N ALA A 75 1.29 -8.92 3.46
CA ALA A 75 -0.09 -8.98 3.95
C ALA A 75 -0.25 -8.21 5.26
N ILE A 76 0.70 -8.34 6.19
CA ILE A 76 0.70 -7.61 7.45
C ILE A 76 0.80 -6.10 7.19
N LEU A 77 1.69 -5.65 6.30
CA LEU A 77 1.82 -4.23 5.95
C LEU A 77 0.52 -3.66 5.37
N ILE A 78 -0.13 -4.39 4.47
CA ILE A 78 -1.42 -4.00 3.91
C ILE A 78 -2.49 -3.88 5.01
N MET A 79 -2.51 -4.83 5.94
CA MET A 79 -3.52 -4.87 7.01
C MET A 79 -3.28 -3.87 8.14
N THR A 80 -2.07 -3.35 8.31
CA THR A 80 -1.72 -2.42 9.41
C THR A 80 -1.60 -0.98 8.98
N THR A 81 -1.86 -0.67 7.70
CA THR A 81 -1.73 0.68 7.13
C THR A 81 -3.06 1.21 6.60
N SER A 82 -3.06 2.42 6.07
CA SER A 82 -4.22 3.04 5.40
C SER A 82 -4.61 2.37 4.08
N PHE A 83 -3.80 1.44 3.57
CA PHE A 83 -3.98 0.81 2.26
C PHE A 83 -5.36 0.17 2.09
N THR A 84 -5.84 -0.57 3.09
CA THR A 84 -7.11 -1.29 3.03
C THR A 84 -8.28 -0.36 2.73
N ARG A 85 -8.40 0.77 3.43
CA ARG A 85 -9.47 1.75 3.19
C ARG A 85 -9.35 2.35 1.80
N ILE A 86 -8.15 2.76 1.40
CA ILE A 86 -7.91 3.44 0.13
C ILE A 86 -8.28 2.54 -1.05
N ILE A 87 -7.77 1.32 -1.10
CA ILE A 87 -8.01 0.42 -2.23
C ILE A 87 -9.49 0.06 -2.39
N ILE A 88 -10.19 -0.13 -1.26
CA ILE A 88 -11.62 -0.44 -1.28
C ILE A 88 -12.41 0.75 -1.81
N VAL A 89 -12.16 1.98 -1.32
CA VAL A 89 -12.86 3.18 -1.80
C VAL A 89 -12.58 3.42 -3.28
N LEU A 90 -11.34 3.29 -3.74
CA LEU A 90 -11.00 3.41 -5.16
C LEU A 90 -11.70 2.35 -6.03
N SER A 91 -11.84 1.13 -5.52
CA SER A 91 -12.60 0.07 -6.19
C SER A 91 -14.11 0.39 -6.27
N PHE A 92 -14.68 0.97 -5.22
CA PHE A 92 -16.07 1.45 -5.24
C PHE A 92 -16.30 2.52 -6.28
N ILE A 93 -15.38 3.47 -6.46
CA ILE A 93 -15.47 4.52 -7.48
C ILE A 93 -15.52 3.92 -8.88
N ARG A 94 -14.61 3.01 -9.20
CA ARG A 94 -14.60 2.33 -10.49
C ARG A 94 -15.93 1.62 -10.76
N ASN A 95 -16.46 0.92 -9.76
CA ASN A 95 -17.74 0.22 -9.88
C ASN A 95 -18.91 1.22 -10.03
N ALA A 96 -18.89 2.32 -9.28
CA ALA A 96 -19.92 3.37 -9.34
C ALA A 96 -19.99 4.03 -10.73
N LEU A 97 -18.82 4.27 -11.34
CA LEU A 97 -18.73 4.79 -12.71
C LEU A 97 -19.27 3.80 -13.77
N GLY A 98 -19.36 2.50 -13.46
CA GLY A 98 -19.80 1.48 -14.42
C GLY A 98 -18.75 1.10 -15.47
N THR A 99 -17.51 1.52 -15.30
CA THR A 99 -16.44 1.31 -16.29
C THR A 99 -15.82 -0.09 -16.26
N ASN A 100 -16.27 -0.97 -15.39
CA ASN A 100 -15.88 -2.38 -15.17
C ASN A 100 -14.38 -2.68 -15.10
N GLN A 101 -13.55 -2.12 -15.98
CA GLN A 101 -12.11 -2.40 -16.08
C GLN A 101 -11.22 -1.15 -16.14
N SER A 102 -11.78 0.03 -16.20
CA SER A 102 -11.01 1.29 -16.26
C SER A 102 -11.29 2.15 -15.01
N PRO A 103 -10.26 2.57 -14.27
CA PRO A 103 -8.82 2.27 -14.41
C PRO A 103 -8.46 0.81 -14.14
N PRO A 104 -7.38 0.26 -14.77
CA PRO A 104 -6.88 -1.09 -14.50
C PRO A 104 -6.51 -1.31 -13.03
N ASN A 105 -6.60 -2.56 -12.54
CA ASN A 105 -6.27 -2.89 -11.15
C ASN A 105 -4.88 -2.43 -10.74
N GLN A 106 -3.88 -2.55 -11.63
CA GLN A 106 -2.51 -2.13 -11.36
C GLN A 106 -2.40 -0.63 -11.09
N VAL A 107 -3.17 0.19 -11.81
CA VAL A 107 -3.19 1.64 -11.60
C VAL A 107 -3.81 1.99 -10.26
N LEU A 108 -4.95 1.38 -9.91
CA LEU A 108 -5.59 1.57 -8.60
C LEU A 108 -4.69 1.11 -7.46
N LEU A 109 -4.04 -0.05 -7.62
CA LEU A 109 -3.11 -0.59 -6.64
C LEU A 109 -1.91 0.35 -6.44
N GLY A 110 -1.27 0.79 -7.53
CA GLY A 110 -0.16 1.73 -7.48
C GLY A 110 -0.55 3.04 -6.82
N PHE A 111 -1.72 3.61 -7.19
CA PHE A 111 -2.21 4.85 -6.60
C PHE A 111 -2.53 4.68 -5.10
N ALA A 112 -3.15 3.56 -4.70
CA ALA A 112 -3.39 3.25 -3.30
C ALA A 112 -2.09 3.13 -2.49
N MET A 113 -1.05 2.50 -3.06
CA MET A 113 0.26 2.41 -2.43
C MET A 113 0.92 3.79 -2.26
N PHE A 114 0.88 4.65 -3.28
CA PHE A 114 1.39 6.01 -3.18
C PHE A 114 0.70 6.81 -2.08
N LEU A 115 -0.63 6.81 -2.06
CA LEU A 115 -1.39 7.51 -1.00
C LEU A 115 -1.08 6.94 0.37
N THR A 116 -0.97 5.62 0.49
CA THR A 116 -0.59 4.96 1.75
C THR A 116 0.78 5.43 2.22
N PHE A 117 1.76 5.50 1.33
CA PHE A 117 3.10 5.97 1.68
C PHE A 117 3.08 7.39 2.23
N PHE A 118 2.37 8.31 1.57
CA PHE A 118 2.23 9.70 2.05
C PHE A 118 1.50 9.80 3.40
N ILE A 119 0.40 9.07 3.57
CA ILE A 119 -0.40 9.10 4.80
C ILE A 119 0.39 8.50 5.97
N MET A 120 1.13 7.43 5.73
CA MET A 120 1.91 6.73 6.75
C MET A 120 3.28 7.36 7.02
N ALA A 121 3.74 8.31 6.20
CA ALA A 121 5.06 8.92 6.32
C ALA A 121 5.40 9.41 7.76
N PRO A 122 4.52 10.13 8.47
CA PRO A 122 4.82 10.54 9.85
C PRO A 122 4.94 9.36 10.83
N THR A 123 4.24 8.25 10.58
CA THR A 123 4.35 7.04 11.40
C THR A 123 5.68 6.33 11.13
N TRP A 124 6.08 6.22 9.86
CA TRP A 124 7.36 5.62 9.47
C TRP A 124 8.56 6.45 9.95
N SER A 125 8.46 7.78 9.93
CA SER A 125 9.50 8.64 10.52
C SER A 125 9.72 8.32 11.99
N LYS A 126 8.64 8.20 12.78
CA LYS A 126 8.74 7.81 14.19
C LYS A 126 9.37 6.42 14.38
N VAL A 127 9.00 5.45 13.54
CA VAL A 127 9.62 4.11 13.60
C VAL A 127 11.11 4.19 13.31
N TYR A 128 11.52 5.02 12.36
CA TYR A 128 12.93 5.22 12.04
C TYR A 128 13.68 5.89 13.19
N ASP A 129 13.18 7.02 13.70
CA ASP A 129 13.84 7.84 14.69
C ASP A 129 13.89 7.16 16.07
N ASP A 130 12.81 6.48 16.48
CA ASP A 130 12.68 5.91 17.84
C ASP A 130 13.24 4.49 17.94
N ALA A 131 13.31 3.75 16.81
CA ALA A 131 13.70 2.35 16.83
C ALA A 131 14.88 2.03 15.91
N LEU A 132 14.78 2.30 14.60
CA LEU A 132 15.77 1.84 13.63
C LEU A 132 17.11 2.57 13.81
N GLN A 133 17.08 3.90 13.89
CA GLN A 133 18.31 4.68 14.06
C GLN A 133 19.06 4.34 15.36
N PRO A 134 18.42 4.29 16.55
CA PRO A 134 19.09 3.88 17.77
C PRO A 134 19.62 2.43 17.72
N TYR A 135 18.94 1.55 17.00
CA TYR A 135 19.40 0.17 16.82
C TYR A 135 20.65 0.11 15.94
N PHE A 136 20.69 0.81 14.82
CA PHE A 136 21.86 0.89 13.94
C PHE A 136 23.06 1.56 14.63
N ASP A 137 22.79 2.51 15.53
CA ASP A 137 23.81 3.15 16.38
C ASP A 137 24.26 2.25 17.56
N ASN A 138 23.79 1.01 17.66
CA ASN A 138 24.06 0.08 18.78
C ASN A 138 23.68 0.63 20.17
N LYS A 139 22.70 1.55 20.24
CA LYS A 139 22.24 2.16 21.50
C LYS A 139 21.18 1.33 22.22
N ILE A 140 20.47 0.46 21.49
CA ILE A 140 19.40 -0.39 22.01
C ILE A 140 19.55 -1.82 21.51
N SER A 141 19.01 -2.80 22.26
CA SER A 141 18.96 -4.20 21.85
C SER A 141 17.91 -4.42 20.76
N GLN A 142 17.97 -5.56 20.08
CA GLN A 142 17.00 -5.96 19.05
C GLN A 142 15.57 -6.01 19.61
N GLU A 143 15.40 -6.55 20.83
CA GLU A 143 14.09 -6.65 21.47
C GLU A 143 13.50 -5.27 21.74
N ALA A 144 14.30 -4.34 22.27
CA ALA A 144 13.89 -2.96 22.50
C ALA A 144 13.57 -2.22 21.19
N ALA A 145 14.31 -2.51 20.10
CA ALA A 145 14.03 -1.95 18.78
C ALA A 145 12.69 -2.42 18.23
N ILE A 146 12.36 -3.70 18.33
CA ILE A 146 11.08 -4.26 17.91
C ILE A 146 9.92 -3.65 18.70
N GLU A 147 10.07 -3.53 20.02
CA GLU A 147 9.05 -2.92 20.88
C GLU A 147 8.81 -1.46 20.50
N ARG A 148 9.89 -0.67 20.34
CA ARG A 148 9.80 0.74 19.94
C ARG A 148 9.26 0.93 18.53
N ALA A 149 9.60 0.06 17.57
CA ALA A 149 9.06 0.09 16.21
C ALA A 149 7.56 -0.21 16.18
N THR A 150 7.12 -1.13 17.02
CA THR A 150 5.72 -1.54 17.08
C THR A 150 4.81 -0.46 17.67
N SER A 151 5.29 0.35 18.60
CA SER A 151 4.53 1.35 19.34
C SER A 151 3.87 2.42 18.43
N PRO A 152 4.58 3.11 17.50
CA PRO A 152 3.97 4.09 16.60
C PRO A 152 2.92 3.48 15.67
N VAL A 153 3.18 2.27 15.15
CA VAL A 153 2.23 1.55 14.27
C VAL A 153 0.98 1.15 15.04
N LYS A 154 1.14 0.65 16.25
CA LYS A 154 0.02 0.31 17.14
C LYS A 154 -0.82 1.54 17.47
N SER A 155 -0.18 2.66 17.83
CA SER A 155 -0.86 3.91 18.12
C SER A 155 -1.65 4.43 16.91
N TRP A 156 -1.08 4.31 15.70
CA TRP A 156 -1.77 4.56 14.44
C TRP A 156 -3.02 3.70 14.30
N MET A 157 -2.91 2.39 14.39
CA MET A 157 -4.05 1.49 14.25
C MET A 157 -5.15 1.77 15.27
N VAL A 158 -4.78 1.98 16.53
CA VAL A 158 -5.74 2.25 17.60
C VAL A 158 -6.51 3.55 17.36
N LYS A 159 -5.87 4.61 16.85
CA LYS A 159 -6.53 5.89 16.51
C LYS A 159 -7.72 5.69 15.56
N PHE A 160 -7.62 4.73 14.64
CA PHE A 160 -8.66 4.47 13.63
C PHE A 160 -9.49 3.21 13.92
N THR A 161 -9.23 2.54 15.05
CA THR A 161 -10.01 1.38 15.49
C THR A 161 -11.18 1.83 16.35
N ARG A 162 -12.39 1.39 16.03
CA ARG A 162 -13.58 1.67 16.84
C ARG A 162 -13.54 0.85 18.12
N GLU A 163 -13.91 1.46 19.22
CA GLU A 163 -13.97 0.78 20.53
C GLU A 163 -14.81 -0.51 20.51
N LYS A 164 -15.90 -0.51 19.75
CA LYS A 164 -16.78 -1.68 19.58
C LYS A 164 -16.02 -2.87 18.99
N ASP A 165 -15.21 -2.64 17.98
CA ASP A 165 -14.48 -3.70 17.29
C ASP A 165 -13.32 -4.17 18.16
N LEU A 166 -12.62 -3.26 18.81
CA LEU A 166 -11.58 -3.61 19.77
C LEU A 166 -12.13 -4.44 20.92
N GLY A 167 -13.30 -4.04 21.47
CA GLY A 167 -14.00 -4.78 22.52
C GLY A 167 -14.44 -6.18 22.10
N LEU A 168 -14.77 -6.38 20.82
CA LEU A 168 -15.08 -7.70 20.28
C LEU A 168 -13.87 -8.63 20.37
N PHE A 169 -12.72 -8.20 19.86
CA PHE A 169 -11.51 -9.04 19.86
C PHE A 169 -10.90 -9.24 21.24
N LEU A 170 -11.03 -8.28 22.15
CA LEU A 170 -10.67 -8.48 23.55
C LEU A 170 -11.49 -9.61 24.20
N ARG A 171 -12.80 -9.67 23.91
CA ARG A 171 -13.66 -10.77 24.42
C ARG A 171 -13.30 -12.11 23.81
N ILE A 172 -13.06 -12.16 22.49
CA ILE A 172 -12.65 -13.39 21.80
C ILE A 172 -11.33 -13.91 22.39
N ALA A 173 -10.39 -13.00 22.67
CA ALA A 173 -9.10 -13.31 23.28
C ALA A 173 -9.19 -13.63 24.79
N LYS A 174 -10.38 -13.53 25.39
CA LYS A 174 -10.61 -13.71 26.84
C LYS A 174 -9.71 -12.82 27.71
N LEU A 175 -9.34 -11.64 27.20
CA LEU A 175 -8.54 -10.67 27.93
C LEU A 175 -9.44 -9.78 28.79
N LYS A 176 -8.96 -9.44 29.99
CA LYS A 176 -9.61 -8.42 30.83
C LYS A 176 -9.56 -7.07 30.10
N LYS A 177 -10.58 -6.24 30.32
CA LYS A 177 -10.60 -4.88 29.76
C LYS A 177 -9.32 -4.14 30.18
N PRO A 178 -8.46 -3.74 29.24
CA PRO A 178 -7.21 -3.08 29.57
C PRO A 178 -7.48 -1.71 30.20
N ARG A 179 -6.62 -1.29 31.11
CA ARG A 179 -6.71 0.04 31.73
C ARG A 179 -6.30 1.14 30.74
N ASN A 180 -5.29 0.85 29.93
CA ASN A 180 -4.77 1.74 28.90
C ASN A 180 -4.76 1.03 27.55
N ILE A 181 -4.84 1.82 26.50
CA ILE A 181 -4.75 1.35 25.10
C ILE A 181 -3.37 0.73 24.82
N SER A 182 -2.33 1.23 25.51
CA SER A 182 -0.96 0.68 25.44
C SER A 182 -0.87 -0.78 25.88
N ASP A 183 -1.77 -1.22 26.75
CA ASP A 183 -1.74 -2.59 27.30
C ASP A 183 -2.36 -3.63 26.38
N VAL A 184 -3.07 -3.19 25.31
CA VAL A 184 -3.69 -4.09 24.34
C VAL A 184 -2.63 -4.76 23.49
N PRO A 185 -2.59 -6.09 23.38
CA PRO A 185 -1.65 -6.77 22.49
C PRO A 185 -1.89 -6.43 21.02
N VAL A 186 -0.81 -6.27 20.23
CA VAL A 186 -0.88 -5.89 18.81
C VAL A 186 -1.71 -6.89 17.97
N TRP A 187 -1.59 -8.19 18.27
CA TRP A 187 -2.36 -9.24 17.59
C TRP A 187 -3.87 -9.15 17.80
N VAL A 188 -4.35 -8.41 18.83
CA VAL A 188 -5.76 -8.07 19.05
C VAL A 188 -6.15 -6.81 18.28
N VAL A 189 -5.22 -5.84 18.20
CA VAL A 189 -5.46 -4.57 17.52
C VAL A 189 -5.57 -4.75 16.00
N ILE A 190 -4.72 -5.58 15.40
CA ILE A 190 -4.70 -5.77 13.94
C ILE A 190 -6.09 -6.17 13.40
N PRO A 191 -6.74 -7.26 13.83
CA PRO A 191 -8.03 -7.65 13.29
C PRO A 191 -9.14 -6.65 13.64
N ALA A 192 -9.08 -6.00 14.80
CA ALA A 192 -10.03 -4.96 15.17
C ALA A 192 -9.90 -3.74 14.24
N PHE A 193 -8.69 -3.33 13.94
CA PHE A 193 -8.39 -2.25 12.99
C PHE A 193 -8.90 -2.59 11.59
N VAL A 194 -8.59 -3.79 11.07
CA VAL A 194 -9.04 -4.21 9.72
C VAL A 194 -10.56 -4.13 9.60
N ILE A 195 -11.32 -4.65 10.59
CA ILE A 195 -12.79 -4.57 10.55
C ILE A 195 -13.28 -3.12 10.61
N SER A 196 -12.64 -2.27 11.41
CA SER A 196 -12.95 -0.85 11.49
C SER A 196 -12.70 -0.14 10.17
N GLU A 197 -11.57 -0.42 9.52
CA GLU A 197 -11.20 0.13 8.21
C GLU A 197 -12.14 -0.36 7.10
N LEU A 198 -12.48 -1.65 7.08
CA LEU A 198 -13.47 -2.20 6.16
C LEU A 198 -14.80 -1.46 6.28
N LYS A 199 -15.34 -1.31 7.48
CA LYS A 199 -16.60 -0.60 7.68
C LYS A 199 -16.51 0.85 7.21
N THR A 200 -15.46 1.57 7.57
CA THR A 200 -15.26 2.97 7.17
C THR A 200 -15.15 3.08 5.64
N ALA A 201 -14.38 2.18 5.01
CA ALA A 201 -14.25 2.13 3.56
C ALA A 201 -15.58 1.88 2.86
N PHE A 202 -16.39 0.94 3.36
CA PHE A 202 -17.73 0.68 2.82
C PHE A 202 -18.67 1.87 3.01
N GLN A 203 -18.63 2.55 4.16
CA GLN A 203 -19.42 3.75 4.38
C GLN A 203 -19.05 4.87 3.40
N MET A 204 -17.75 5.16 3.23
CA MET A 204 -17.26 6.14 2.26
C MET A 204 -17.64 5.75 0.83
N GLY A 205 -17.40 4.48 0.46
CA GLY A 205 -17.74 3.95 -0.85
C GLY A 205 -19.23 4.06 -1.17
N PHE A 206 -20.09 3.76 -0.20
CA PHE A 206 -21.53 3.89 -0.34
C PHE A 206 -21.97 5.35 -0.59
N ILE A 207 -21.44 6.30 0.19
CA ILE A 207 -21.76 7.73 0.00
C ILE A 207 -21.34 8.19 -1.40
N ILE A 208 -20.17 7.77 -1.87
CA ILE A 208 -19.68 8.08 -3.22
C ILE A 208 -20.58 7.43 -4.30
N TYR A 209 -21.15 6.27 -4.02
CA TYR A 209 -22.00 5.55 -4.98
C TYR A 209 -23.36 6.23 -5.21
N ILE A 210 -23.91 6.92 -4.20
CA ILE A 210 -25.26 7.52 -4.26
C ILE A 210 -25.49 8.41 -5.49
N PRO A 211 -24.65 9.42 -5.82
CA PRO A 211 -24.91 10.29 -6.98
C PRO A 211 -24.95 9.51 -8.30
N PHE A 212 -24.13 8.49 -8.45
CA PHE A 212 -24.11 7.65 -9.65
C PHE A 212 -25.35 6.76 -9.76
N LEU A 213 -25.85 6.28 -8.63
CA LEU A 213 -27.08 5.51 -8.56
C LEU A 213 -28.31 6.37 -8.94
N VAL A 214 -28.32 7.65 -8.54
CA VAL A 214 -29.37 8.59 -8.95
C VAL A 214 -29.37 8.76 -10.48
N ILE A 215 -28.21 8.90 -11.11
CA ILE A 215 -28.09 8.98 -12.57
C ILE A 215 -28.66 7.72 -13.22
N ASP A 216 -28.31 6.52 -12.70
CA ASP A 216 -28.86 5.27 -13.24
C ASP A 216 -30.38 5.21 -13.14
N MET A 217 -30.96 5.64 -12.03
CA MET A 217 -32.40 5.68 -11.82
C MET A 217 -33.11 6.64 -12.79
N VAL A 218 -32.57 7.85 -12.96
CA VAL A 218 -33.12 8.86 -13.88
C VAL A 218 -33.10 8.34 -15.34
N VAL A 219 -31.92 7.83 -15.77
CA VAL A 219 -31.78 7.28 -17.12
C VAL A 219 -32.72 6.10 -17.35
N SER A 220 -32.82 5.19 -16.37
CA SER A 220 -33.73 4.04 -16.46
C SER A 220 -35.19 4.48 -16.56
N SER A 221 -35.63 5.49 -15.78
CA SER A 221 -36.98 6.00 -15.81
C SER A 221 -37.34 6.63 -17.19
N VAL A 222 -36.40 7.41 -17.76
CA VAL A 222 -36.57 8.01 -19.08
C VAL A 222 -36.69 6.93 -20.17
N LEU A 223 -35.78 5.95 -20.18
CA LEU A 223 -35.80 4.85 -21.15
C LEU A 223 -37.11 4.05 -21.09
N MET A 224 -37.56 3.73 -19.88
CA MET A 224 -38.85 3.03 -19.70
C MET A 224 -40.03 3.84 -20.20
N SER A 225 -40.07 5.15 -19.94
CA SER A 225 -41.14 6.03 -20.40
C SER A 225 -41.20 6.14 -21.93
N MET A 226 -40.07 6.00 -22.61
CA MET A 226 -39.95 5.97 -24.08
C MET A 226 -40.23 4.58 -24.68
N GLY A 227 -40.53 3.56 -23.85
CA GLY A 227 -40.79 2.20 -24.32
C GLY A 227 -39.53 1.42 -24.73
N MET A 228 -38.34 1.92 -24.42
CA MET A 228 -37.05 1.34 -24.82
C MET A 228 -36.56 0.30 -23.79
N MET A 229 -37.39 -0.71 -23.47
CA MET A 229 -37.09 -1.71 -22.45
C MET A 229 -35.92 -2.65 -22.79
N MET A 230 -35.58 -2.80 -24.07
CA MET A 230 -34.50 -3.71 -24.50
C MET A 230 -33.10 -3.09 -24.39
N LEU A 231 -32.95 -1.79 -24.16
CA LEU A 231 -31.66 -1.15 -24.02
C LEU A 231 -31.21 -1.23 -22.56
N PRO A 232 -29.99 -1.74 -22.26
CA PRO A 232 -29.47 -1.77 -20.92
C PRO A 232 -29.18 -0.35 -20.40
N PRO A 233 -29.89 0.13 -19.35
CA PRO A 233 -29.74 1.51 -18.84
C PRO A 233 -28.31 1.90 -18.48
N ILE A 234 -27.51 0.93 -18.00
CA ILE A 234 -26.11 1.14 -17.60
C ILE A 234 -25.27 1.66 -18.77
N MET A 235 -25.50 1.17 -20.00
CA MET A 235 -24.74 1.61 -21.17
C MET A 235 -25.06 3.07 -21.54
N ILE A 236 -26.30 3.50 -21.31
CA ILE A 236 -26.74 4.87 -21.61
C ILE A 236 -26.33 5.84 -20.50
N SER A 237 -26.33 5.39 -19.24
CA SER A 237 -25.96 6.23 -18.08
C SER A 237 -24.45 6.47 -17.98
N LEU A 238 -23.61 5.58 -18.51
CA LEU A 238 -22.16 5.63 -18.40
C LEU A 238 -21.54 6.97 -18.87
N PRO A 239 -21.86 7.52 -20.04
CA PRO A 239 -21.35 8.82 -20.48
C PRO A 239 -21.69 9.94 -19.51
N PHE A 240 -22.91 9.95 -18.96
CA PHE A 240 -23.35 10.97 -18.01
C PHE A 240 -22.61 10.88 -16.67
N LYS A 241 -22.34 9.65 -16.20
CA LYS A 241 -21.55 9.42 -15.01
C LYS A 241 -20.11 9.92 -15.16
N ILE A 242 -19.46 9.58 -16.28
CA ILE A 242 -18.10 10.03 -16.57
C ILE A 242 -18.07 11.56 -16.69
N MET A 243 -19.02 12.16 -17.42
CA MET A 243 -19.09 13.60 -17.57
C MET A 243 -19.26 14.31 -16.21
N LEU A 244 -20.19 13.84 -15.38
CA LEU A 244 -20.36 14.40 -14.02
C LEU A 244 -19.07 14.28 -13.22
N PHE A 245 -18.44 13.11 -13.22
CA PHE A 245 -17.23 12.84 -12.45
C PHE A 245 -16.08 13.77 -12.86
N VAL A 246 -15.93 14.02 -14.16
CA VAL A 246 -14.90 14.95 -14.69
C VAL A 246 -15.25 16.41 -14.35
N LEU A 247 -16.52 16.82 -14.50
CA LEU A 247 -16.95 18.20 -14.20
C LEU A 247 -16.75 18.60 -12.76
N VAL A 248 -16.93 17.69 -11.81
CA VAL A 248 -16.74 17.95 -10.39
C VAL A 248 -15.31 17.74 -9.91
N ASP A 249 -14.36 17.44 -10.79
CA ASP A 249 -12.99 17.02 -10.46
C ASP A 249 -12.97 15.86 -9.44
N GLY A 250 -13.67 14.77 -9.80
CA GLY A 250 -13.94 13.65 -8.93
C GLY A 250 -12.68 13.01 -8.33
N TRP A 251 -11.59 12.89 -9.12
CA TRP A 251 -10.33 12.33 -8.60
C TRP A 251 -9.73 13.17 -7.47
N TYR A 252 -9.74 14.49 -7.61
CA TYR A 252 -9.26 15.40 -6.58
C TYR A 252 -10.12 15.32 -5.31
N LEU A 253 -11.46 15.40 -5.46
CA LEU A 253 -12.37 15.35 -4.32
C LEU A 253 -12.23 14.06 -3.51
N ILE A 254 -12.11 12.92 -4.20
CA ILE A 254 -11.98 11.63 -3.56
C ILE A 254 -10.63 11.49 -2.86
N THR A 255 -9.54 11.86 -3.55
CA THR A 255 -8.21 11.84 -2.97
C THR A 255 -8.12 12.73 -1.73
N ALA A 256 -8.63 13.95 -1.82
CA ALA A 256 -8.69 14.89 -0.70
C ALA A 256 -9.51 14.33 0.47
N SER A 257 -10.67 13.71 0.20
CA SER A 257 -11.52 13.10 1.22
C SER A 257 -10.83 11.91 1.90
N LEU A 258 -10.16 11.05 1.13
CA LEU A 258 -9.38 9.94 1.66
C LEU A 258 -8.26 10.44 2.59
N VAL A 259 -7.46 11.39 2.14
CA VAL A 259 -6.36 11.94 2.95
C VAL A 259 -6.91 12.60 4.22
N ARG A 260 -7.94 13.44 4.10
CA ARG A 260 -8.59 14.10 5.27
C ARG A 260 -9.13 13.09 6.28
N SER A 261 -9.62 11.93 5.84
CA SER A 261 -10.15 10.90 6.75
C SER A 261 -9.09 10.27 7.67
N PHE A 262 -7.81 10.53 7.41
CA PHE A 262 -6.68 10.07 8.24
C PHE A 262 -5.96 11.21 8.97
N THR A 263 -6.25 12.47 8.63
CA THR A 263 -5.60 13.64 9.24
C THR A 263 -6.42 14.29 10.34
N GLN A 264 -7.67 13.85 10.54
CA GLN A 264 -8.56 14.30 11.61
C GLN A 264 -8.29 13.65 12.96
#